data_0f874b8ee0020bb6557af3da2d0d111b
#
_entry.id   0f874b8ee0020bb6557af3da2d0d111b
#
_cell.length_a   1.000
_cell.length_b   1.000
_cell.length_c   1.000
_cell.angle_alpha   90.00
_cell.angle_beta   90.00
_cell.angle_gamma   90.00
#
_symmetry.space_group_name_H-M   'P 1'
#
loop_
_entity.id
_entity.type
_entity.pdbx_description
1 polymer ?
#
loop_
_entity_poly.entity_id
_entity_poly.type
_entity_poly.pdbx_seq_one_letter_code
_entity_poly.pdbx_strand_id
1 'polypeptide(L)'
;KVDARFGSNDEYCNLIKDCHKKGLKVVMDMIFNHCSDYHIWNRDMPSKDWFNNPGYGLQTSYKLTPVLDPYASKVDLAETTDGWFVKSMPDLNQRNPHVIKYLIQNSEWWIETADIDGIRMDTYPYADRKAMAQWMKTLNAEYPNFNTVGETWVTEPQYTASWQKDSKLSKVNSYLKTVMDFSFFDKLNQAKREETDGWWNGFNRIYNSLCYDYLYPN
;
A
#
# COMPACT_ATOMS: atom_id res chain seq x y z
N LYS A 1 -1.11 19.08 0.85
CA LYS A 1 -2.20 19.99 0.37
C LYS A 1 -2.66 19.53 -1.00
N VAL A 2 -3.90 19.88 -1.36
CA VAL A 2 -4.45 19.64 -2.69
C VAL A 2 -3.62 20.38 -3.76
N ASP A 3 -3.41 19.76 -4.91
CA ASP A 3 -2.76 20.40 -6.05
C ASP A 3 -3.68 21.51 -6.60
N ALA A 4 -3.11 22.71 -6.79
CA ALA A 4 -3.88 23.88 -7.23
C ALA A 4 -4.59 23.70 -8.59
N ARG A 5 -4.19 22.71 -9.40
CA ARG A 5 -4.88 22.35 -10.65
C ARG A 5 -6.26 21.72 -10.41
N PHE A 6 -6.46 21.12 -9.24
CA PHE A 6 -7.69 20.41 -8.86
C PHE A 6 -8.51 21.15 -7.81
N GLY A 7 -7.96 22.21 -7.22
CA GLY A 7 -8.65 23.02 -6.23
C GLY A 7 -7.80 23.34 -5.00
N SER A 8 -8.48 23.61 -3.91
CA SER A 8 -7.91 23.97 -2.61
C SER A 8 -8.21 22.89 -1.56
N ASN A 9 -7.54 22.97 -0.41
CA ASN A 9 -7.88 22.15 0.75
C ASN A 9 -9.33 22.36 1.21
N ASP A 10 -9.79 23.61 1.21
CA ASP A 10 -11.15 23.96 1.64
C ASP A 10 -12.21 23.36 0.71
N GLU A 11 -11.98 23.38 -0.61
CA GLU A 11 -12.88 22.75 -1.58
C GLU A 11 -12.92 21.24 -1.38
N TYR A 12 -11.76 20.59 -1.11
CA TYR A 12 -11.72 19.18 -0.82
C TYR A 12 -12.46 18.82 0.48
N CYS A 13 -12.26 19.59 1.55
CA CYS A 13 -13.01 19.44 2.80
C CYS A 13 -14.52 19.62 2.59
N ASN A 14 -14.92 20.60 1.76
CA ASN A 14 -16.33 20.80 1.44
C ASN A 14 -16.91 19.64 0.60
N LEU A 15 -16.15 19.10 -0.35
CA LEU A 15 -16.53 17.90 -1.10
C LEU A 15 -16.83 16.72 -0.16
N ILE A 16 -15.96 16.48 0.83
CA ILE A 16 -16.16 15.38 1.81
C ILE A 16 -17.40 15.64 2.65
N LYS A 17 -17.62 16.86 3.14
CA LYS A 17 -18.85 17.21 3.87
C LYS A 17 -20.10 16.98 3.04
N ASP A 18 -20.06 17.28 1.73
CA ASP A 18 -21.20 17.05 0.85
C ASP A 18 -21.44 15.58 0.53
N CYS A 19 -20.36 14.79 0.47
CA CYS A 19 -20.45 13.32 0.41
C CYS A 19 -21.13 12.76 1.66
N HIS A 20 -20.72 13.19 2.84
CA HIS A 20 -21.30 12.77 4.13
C HIS A 20 -22.78 13.09 4.25
N LYS A 21 -23.19 14.30 3.81
CA LYS A 21 -24.62 14.66 3.77
C LYS A 21 -25.46 13.73 2.92
N LYS A 22 -24.84 13.05 1.94
CA LYS A 22 -25.49 12.07 1.06
C LYS A 22 -25.29 10.63 1.53
N GLY A 23 -24.71 10.41 2.70
CA GLY A 23 -24.41 9.09 3.26
C GLY A 23 -23.25 8.36 2.58
N LEU A 24 -22.42 9.06 1.80
CA LEU A 24 -21.25 8.51 1.15
C LEU A 24 -20.04 8.62 2.08
N LYS A 25 -19.19 7.58 2.05
CA LYS A 25 -17.90 7.54 2.73
C LYS A 25 -16.79 7.91 1.73
N VAL A 26 -15.76 8.60 2.22
CA VAL A 26 -14.64 9.04 1.39
C VAL A 26 -13.35 8.35 1.83
N VAL A 27 -12.76 7.58 0.94
CA VAL A 27 -11.47 6.91 1.11
C VAL A 27 -10.42 7.68 0.32
N MET A 28 -9.38 8.15 1.01
CA MET A 28 -8.26 8.84 0.38
C MET A 28 -7.21 7.83 -0.10
N ASP A 29 -6.78 7.97 -1.35
CA ASP A 29 -5.62 7.26 -1.87
C ASP A 29 -4.33 7.94 -1.40
N MET A 30 -3.49 7.22 -0.65
CA MET A 30 -2.20 7.70 -0.17
C MET A 30 -1.06 6.84 -0.73
N ILE A 31 0.07 7.49 -1.00
CA ILE A 31 1.24 6.86 -1.59
C ILE A 31 2.43 7.14 -0.70
N PHE A 32 2.94 6.11 0.00
CA PHE A 32 4.08 6.24 0.92
C PHE A 32 5.37 5.72 0.34
N ASN A 33 5.29 4.94 -0.72
CA ASN A 33 6.46 4.36 -1.38
C ASN A 33 7.29 5.42 -2.09
N HIS A 34 6.67 6.34 -2.79
CA HIS A 34 7.34 7.32 -3.64
C HIS A 34 6.62 8.66 -3.65
N CYS A 35 7.24 9.66 -4.26
CA CYS A 35 6.58 10.92 -4.59
C CYS A 35 6.80 11.25 -6.08
N SER A 36 6.25 12.35 -6.56
CA SER A 36 6.56 12.86 -7.90
C SER A 36 7.94 13.52 -7.93
N ASP A 37 8.66 13.43 -9.04
CA ASP A 37 9.90 14.16 -9.32
C ASP A 37 9.70 15.69 -9.34
N TYR A 38 8.45 16.16 -9.52
CA TYR A 38 8.08 17.57 -9.36
C TYR A 38 7.99 18.02 -7.90
N HIS A 39 7.97 17.09 -6.93
CA HIS A 39 7.95 17.44 -5.53
C HIS A 39 9.21 18.21 -5.14
N ILE A 40 9.05 19.21 -4.24
CA ILE A 40 10.17 20.06 -3.80
C ILE A 40 11.35 19.24 -3.26
N TRP A 41 11.09 18.11 -2.63
CA TRP A 41 12.12 17.22 -2.09
C TRP A 41 13.11 16.69 -3.13
N ASN A 42 12.69 16.58 -4.42
CA ASN A 42 13.60 16.15 -5.48
C ASN A 42 14.64 17.22 -5.83
N ARG A 43 14.40 18.49 -5.47
CA ARG A 43 15.29 19.63 -5.70
C ARG A 43 16.00 20.07 -4.43
N ASP A 44 15.33 19.93 -3.28
CA ASP A 44 15.80 20.35 -1.96
C ASP A 44 15.44 19.25 -0.95
N MET A 45 16.30 18.22 -0.88
CA MET A 45 16.13 17.10 0.03
C MET A 45 16.35 17.53 1.47
N PRO A 46 15.43 17.23 2.39
CA PRO A 46 15.61 17.55 3.82
C PRO A 46 16.82 16.86 4.46
N SER A 47 17.20 15.67 3.95
CA SER A 47 18.43 14.96 4.33
C SER A 47 18.94 14.13 3.15
N LYS A 48 20.24 13.76 3.17
CA LYS A 48 20.88 12.99 2.08
C LYS A 48 20.29 11.60 1.87
N ASP A 49 19.60 11.06 2.87
CA ASP A 49 18.98 9.74 2.92
C ASP A 49 17.45 9.81 2.90
N TRP A 50 16.89 10.91 2.37
CA TRP A 50 15.44 11.09 2.22
C TRP A 50 14.83 10.11 1.21
N PHE A 51 15.57 9.86 0.13
CA PHE A 51 15.23 8.87 -0.90
C PHE A 51 16.20 7.69 -0.86
N ASN A 52 15.68 6.51 -1.23
CA ASN A 52 16.52 5.38 -1.59
C ASN A 52 17.12 5.62 -2.98
N ASN A 53 18.40 5.28 -3.16
CA ASN A 53 19.10 5.38 -4.45
C ASN A 53 18.85 6.70 -5.21
N PRO A 54 19.18 7.88 -4.64
CA PRO A 54 18.90 9.17 -5.26
C PRO A 54 19.45 9.26 -6.69
N GLY A 55 18.70 9.94 -7.56
CA GLY A 55 19.08 10.10 -8.97
C GLY A 55 18.73 8.90 -9.85
N TYR A 56 17.81 8.04 -9.40
CA TYR A 56 17.41 6.82 -10.11
C TYR A 56 18.56 5.80 -10.23
N GLY A 57 19.31 5.64 -9.14
CA GLY A 57 20.45 4.73 -9.09
C GLY A 57 20.07 3.24 -9.14
N LEU A 58 18.81 2.91 -8.85
CA LEU A 58 18.27 1.55 -8.89
C LEU A 58 16.80 1.59 -9.30
N GLN A 59 16.41 0.80 -10.30
CA GLN A 59 15.01 0.57 -10.65
C GLN A 59 14.48 -0.65 -9.88
N THR A 60 13.22 -0.60 -9.43
CA THR A 60 12.59 -1.76 -8.78
C THR A 60 12.47 -2.94 -9.73
N SER A 61 12.65 -4.14 -9.20
CA SER A 61 12.41 -5.38 -9.94
C SER A 61 10.91 -5.67 -10.15
N TYR A 62 10.02 -4.93 -9.48
CA TYR A 62 8.57 -5.18 -9.40
C TYR A 62 8.17 -6.56 -8.85
N LYS A 63 9.12 -7.34 -8.37
CA LYS A 63 8.89 -8.69 -7.85
C LYS A 63 8.66 -8.64 -6.35
N LEU A 64 7.47 -9.00 -5.89
CA LEU A 64 7.14 -9.00 -4.45
C LEU A 64 7.50 -10.31 -3.74
N THR A 65 7.79 -11.37 -4.48
CA THR A 65 8.18 -12.68 -3.91
C THR A 65 9.40 -12.61 -2.98
N PRO A 66 10.48 -11.84 -3.27
CA PRO A 66 11.62 -11.74 -2.37
C PRO A 66 11.30 -11.22 -0.98
N VAL A 67 10.23 -10.43 -0.83
CA VAL A 67 9.84 -9.85 0.47
C VAL A 67 9.40 -10.91 1.48
N LEU A 68 8.92 -12.06 1.03
CA LEU A 68 8.47 -13.18 1.86
C LEU A 68 9.34 -14.41 1.76
N ASP A 69 10.18 -14.52 0.74
CA ASP A 69 11.06 -15.64 0.55
C ASP A 69 12.20 -15.61 1.60
N PRO A 70 12.27 -16.61 2.51
CA PRO A 70 13.34 -16.67 3.51
C PRO A 70 14.73 -16.91 2.91
N TYR A 71 14.80 -17.31 1.66
CA TYR A 71 16.03 -17.58 0.92
C TYR A 71 16.41 -16.48 -0.07
N ALA A 72 15.59 -15.41 -0.17
CA ALA A 72 15.89 -14.29 -1.05
C ALA A 72 17.23 -13.65 -0.71
N SER A 73 17.98 -13.30 -1.75
CA SER A 73 19.21 -12.54 -1.56
C SER A 73 18.92 -11.12 -1.07
N LYS A 74 19.89 -10.51 -0.38
CA LYS A 74 19.76 -9.08 0.01
C LYS A 74 19.65 -8.14 -1.20
N VAL A 75 20.22 -8.55 -2.33
CA VAL A 75 20.15 -7.77 -3.58
C VAL A 75 18.74 -7.80 -4.13
N ASP A 76 18.13 -8.98 -4.27
CA ASP A 76 16.75 -9.12 -4.75
C ASP A 76 15.75 -8.35 -3.86
N LEU A 77 15.97 -8.41 -2.54
CA LEU A 77 15.13 -7.68 -1.59
C LEU A 77 15.28 -6.16 -1.78
N ALA A 78 16.52 -5.66 -1.87
CA ALA A 78 16.80 -4.24 -2.08
C ALA A 78 16.27 -3.74 -3.44
N GLU A 79 16.39 -4.55 -4.50
CA GLU A 79 15.80 -4.21 -5.80
C GLU A 79 14.29 -4.03 -5.72
N THR A 80 13.61 -4.83 -4.87
CA THR A 80 12.17 -4.71 -4.69
C THR A 80 11.80 -3.46 -3.87
N THR A 81 12.46 -3.25 -2.71
CA THR A 81 12.00 -2.29 -1.69
C THR A 81 12.69 -0.93 -1.76
N ASP A 82 13.83 -0.84 -2.42
CA ASP A 82 14.65 0.38 -2.48
C ASP A 82 14.80 0.92 -3.91
N GLY A 83 14.20 0.23 -4.89
CA GLY A 83 14.24 0.64 -6.29
C GLY A 83 13.09 1.58 -6.65
N TRP A 84 13.37 2.56 -7.50
CA TRP A 84 12.35 3.46 -8.03
C TRP A 84 11.47 2.76 -9.07
N PHE A 85 10.16 3.00 -9.05
CA PHE A 85 9.28 2.47 -10.10
C PHE A 85 9.67 2.96 -11.48
N VAL A 86 9.78 4.26 -11.62
CA VAL A 86 10.27 4.94 -12.83
C VAL A 86 11.02 6.20 -12.40
N LYS A 87 11.75 6.81 -13.32
CA LYS A 87 12.56 8.00 -13.06
C LYS A 87 11.77 9.18 -12.45
N SER A 88 10.48 9.29 -12.79
CA SER A 88 9.59 10.34 -12.28
C SER A 88 8.94 10.02 -10.92
N MET A 89 9.28 8.87 -10.30
CA MET A 89 8.76 8.41 -9.02
C MET A 89 9.90 8.12 -8.04
N PRO A 90 10.54 9.17 -7.45
CA PRO A 90 11.56 9.02 -6.43
C PRO A 90 11.09 8.19 -5.25
N ASP A 91 11.81 7.11 -4.95
CA ASP A 91 11.48 6.18 -3.88
C ASP A 91 11.86 6.76 -2.51
N LEU A 92 10.89 6.85 -1.60
CA LEU A 92 11.08 7.42 -0.28
C LEU A 92 11.74 6.40 0.66
N ASN A 93 12.73 6.83 1.42
CA ASN A 93 13.34 5.99 2.44
C ASN A 93 12.55 6.04 3.76
N GLN A 94 11.55 5.17 3.90
CA GLN A 94 10.71 5.10 5.11
C GLN A 94 11.50 4.65 6.36
N ARG A 95 12.71 4.09 6.22
CA ARG A 95 13.61 3.77 7.35
C ARG A 95 14.22 5.02 7.97
N ASN A 96 14.24 6.15 7.24
CA ASN A 96 14.58 7.44 7.82
C ASN A 96 13.48 7.88 8.79
N PRO A 97 13.82 8.13 10.08
CA PRO A 97 12.83 8.45 11.12
C PRO A 97 12.05 9.74 10.85
N HIS A 98 12.61 10.66 10.08
CA HIS A 98 11.92 11.90 9.71
C HIS A 98 10.93 11.68 8.57
N VAL A 99 11.26 10.80 7.61
CA VAL A 99 10.35 10.42 6.53
C VAL A 99 9.10 9.74 7.10
N ILE A 100 9.28 8.67 7.89
CA ILE A 100 8.11 7.94 8.44
C ILE A 100 7.30 8.81 9.40
N LYS A 101 7.95 9.65 10.20
CA LYS A 101 7.26 10.60 11.07
C LYS A 101 6.39 11.57 10.25
N TYR A 102 6.95 12.15 9.18
CA TYR A 102 6.20 13.02 8.28
C TYR A 102 4.99 12.31 7.67
N LEU A 103 5.16 11.07 7.19
CA LEU A 103 4.09 10.31 6.56
C LEU A 103 2.96 9.98 7.55
N ILE A 104 3.31 9.62 8.80
CA ILE A 104 2.32 9.43 9.88
C ILE A 104 1.54 10.71 10.13
N GLN A 105 2.25 11.81 10.39
CA GLN A 105 1.62 13.11 10.67
C GLN A 105 0.79 13.64 9.49
N ASN A 106 1.19 13.34 8.27
CA ASN A 106 0.39 13.67 7.08
C ASN A 106 -0.93 12.90 7.04
N SER A 107 -0.94 11.64 7.46
CA SER A 107 -2.19 10.84 7.55
C SER A 107 -3.12 11.41 8.64
N GLU A 108 -2.58 11.64 9.83
CA GLU A 108 -3.32 12.24 10.96
C GLU A 108 -3.91 13.60 10.55
N TRP A 109 -3.11 14.43 9.89
CA TRP A 109 -3.55 15.75 9.44
C TRP A 109 -4.74 15.65 8.45
N TRP A 110 -4.73 14.72 7.51
CA TRP A 110 -5.84 14.54 6.58
C TRP A 110 -7.09 13.97 7.27
N ILE A 111 -6.94 13.07 8.22
CA ILE A 111 -8.04 12.54 9.02
C ILE A 111 -8.71 13.69 9.79
N GLU A 112 -7.92 14.47 10.53
CA GLU A 112 -8.41 15.56 11.38
C GLU A 112 -8.96 16.76 10.59
N THR A 113 -8.29 17.13 9.49
CA THR A 113 -8.65 18.34 8.73
C THR A 113 -9.80 18.11 7.77
N ALA A 114 -9.80 16.96 7.10
CA ALA A 114 -10.75 16.69 6.03
C ALA A 114 -11.86 15.71 6.42
N ASP A 115 -11.75 15.04 7.58
CA ASP A 115 -12.73 14.06 8.05
C ASP A 115 -12.90 12.89 7.06
N ILE A 116 -11.78 12.38 6.51
CA ILE A 116 -11.80 11.21 5.63
C ILE A 116 -12.20 9.96 6.40
N ASP A 117 -12.90 9.03 5.77
CA ASP A 117 -13.42 7.81 6.41
C ASP A 117 -12.47 6.61 6.32
N GLY A 118 -11.49 6.68 5.45
CA GLY A 118 -10.50 5.60 5.27
C GLY A 118 -9.33 6.01 4.40
N ILE A 119 -8.33 5.16 4.36
CA ILE A 119 -7.16 5.28 3.50
C ILE A 119 -7.01 4.01 2.67
N ARG A 120 -6.86 4.17 1.35
CA ARG A 120 -6.24 3.16 0.49
C ARG A 120 -4.76 3.49 0.38
N MET A 121 -3.91 2.58 0.84
CA MET A 121 -2.46 2.76 0.74
C MET A 121 -1.95 2.08 -0.52
N ASP A 122 -1.55 2.89 -1.47
CA ASP A 122 -0.96 2.49 -2.74
C ASP A 122 0.38 1.77 -2.55
N THR A 123 0.65 0.81 -3.42
CA THR A 123 1.95 0.10 -3.49
C THR A 123 2.48 -0.40 -2.14
N TYR A 124 1.58 -0.80 -1.24
CA TYR A 124 1.87 -1.13 0.16
C TYR A 124 3.08 -2.07 0.37
N PRO A 125 3.26 -3.16 -0.42
CA PRO A 125 4.33 -4.12 -0.22
C PRO A 125 5.73 -3.62 -0.58
N TYR A 126 5.86 -2.53 -1.31
CA TYR A 126 7.15 -2.00 -1.75
C TYR A 126 7.82 -1.10 -0.71
N ALA A 127 7.04 -0.48 0.16
CA ALA A 127 7.54 0.33 1.27
C ALA A 127 8.15 -0.54 2.39
N ASP A 128 9.04 0.05 3.21
CA ASP A 128 9.65 -0.67 4.33
C ASP A 128 8.60 -1.24 5.28
N ARG A 129 8.60 -2.55 5.45
CA ARG A 129 7.58 -3.29 6.21
C ARG A 129 7.48 -2.86 7.68
N LYS A 130 8.61 -2.54 8.32
CA LYS A 130 8.61 -2.11 9.73
C LYS A 130 8.10 -0.69 9.88
N ALA A 131 8.45 0.18 8.96
CA ALA A 131 7.96 1.55 8.94
C ALA A 131 6.43 1.58 8.69
N MET A 132 5.94 0.77 7.75
CA MET A 132 4.50 0.63 7.50
C MET A 132 3.76 0.04 8.71
N ALA A 133 4.35 -0.92 9.40
CA ALA A 133 3.81 -1.45 10.65
C ALA A 133 3.76 -0.38 11.76
N GLN A 134 4.77 0.48 11.86
CA GLN A 134 4.78 1.62 12.78
C GLN A 134 3.64 2.59 12.46
N TRP A 135 3.48 2.97 11.19
CA TRP A 135 2.38 3.83 10.74
C TRP A 135 1.03 3.25 11.14
N MET A 136 0.74 1.99 10.77
CA MET A 136 -0.53 1.34 11.09
C MET A 136 -0.77 1.19 12.60
N LYS A 137 0.29 0.86 13.38
CA LYS A 137 0.18 0.77 14.83
C LYS A 137 -0.21 2.12 15.45
N THR A 138 0.37 3.21 14.96
CA THR A 138 0.07 4.57 15.43
C THR A 138 -1.37 4.95 15.08
N LEU A 139 -1.77 4.80 13.81
CA LEU A 139 -3.12 5.12 13.40
C LEU A 139 -4.19 4.29 14.13
N ASN A 140 -3.96 3.00 14.32
CA ASN A 140 -4.92 2.15 15.04
C ASN A 140 -5.05 2.51 16.54
N ALA A 141 -4.00 3.05 17.15
CA ALA A 141 -4.04 3.52 18.53
C ALA A 141 -4.83 4.84 18.66
N GLU A 142 -4.64 5.76 17.72
CA GLU A 142 -5.26 7.07 17.69
C GLU A 142 -6.72 6.99 17.18
N TYR A 143 -6.93 6.20 16.12
CA TYR A 143 -8.22 6.07 15.42
C TYR A 143 -8.66 4.59 15.34
N PRO A 144 -9.10 3.97 16.44
CA PRO A 144 -9.36 2.52 16.49
C PRO A 144 -10.44 2.03 15.52
N ASN A 145 -11.39 2.91 15.14
CA ASN A 145 -12.47 2.62 14.22
C ASN A 145 -12.18 3.01 12.77
N PHE A 146 -11.04 3.65 12.52
CA PHE A 146 -10.64 4.05 11.17
C PHE A 146 -10.18 2.82 10.38
N ASN A 147 -10.55 2.73 9.10
CA ASN A 147 -10.15 1.62 8.26
C ASN A 147 -9.09 2.02 7.23
N THR A 148 -8.16 1.09 6.99
CA THR A 148 -7.11 1.24 6.00
C THR A 148 -7.01 -0.04 5.19
N VAL A 149 -7.05 0.08 3.86
CA VAL A 149 -6.82 -1.02 2.94
C VAL A 149 -5.48 -0.85 2.24
N GLY A 150 -4.64 -1.88 2.27
CA GLY A 150 -3.36 -1.90 1.56
C GLY A 150 -3.51 -2.50 0.17
N GLU A 151 -2.98 -1.82 -0.83
CA GLU A 151 -2.85 -2.41 -2.16
C GLU A 151 -1.71 -3.42 -2.16
N THR A 152 -2.07 -4.69 -2.07
CA THR A 152 -1.14 -5.84 -2.07
C THR A 152 -1.27 -6.59 -3.38
N TRP A 153 -0.84 -5.97 -4.48
CA TRP A 153 -1.04 -6.52 -5.83
C TRP A 153 -0.16 -7.74 -6.10
N VAL A 154 -0.60 -8.85 -5.54
CA VAL A 154 -0.04 -10.19 -5.74
C VAL A 154 -1.19 -11.15 -5.97
N THR A 155 -0.98 -12.14 -6.85
CA THR A 155 -2.04 -13.07 -7.25
C THR A 155 -2.09 -14.36 -6.42
N GLU A 156 -1.12 -14.57 -5.54
CA GLU A 156 -1.07 -15.72 -4.63
C GLU A 156 -1.58 -15.36 -3.24
N PRO A 157 -2.59 -16.08 -2.71
CA PRO A 157 -3.22 -15.76 -1.42
C PRO A 157 -2.26 -15.67 -0.26
N GLN A 158 -1.24 -16.52 -0.18
CA GLN A 158 -0.26 -16.53 0.89
C GLN A 158 0.56 -15.23 0.95
N TYR A 159 0.89 -14.63 -0.20
CA TYR A 159 1.59 -13.35 -0.23
C TYR A 159 0.67 -12.22 0.23
N THR A 160 -0.56 -12.16 -0.28
CA THR A 160 -1.57 -11.17 0.12
C THR A 160 -1.86 -11.26 1.62
N ALA A 161 -2.17 -12.45 2.13
CA ALA A 161 -2.48 -12.69 3.54
C ALA A 161 -1.31 -12.34 4.49
N SER A 162 -0.06 -12.43 4.02
CA SER A 162 1.11 -12.08 4.83
C SER A 162 1.15 -10.61 5.25
N TRP A 163 0.47 -9.75 4.53
CA TRP A 163 0.42 -8.30 4.79
C TRP A 163 -0.71 -7.90 5.75
N GLN A 164 -1.61 -8.81 6.06
CA GLN A 164 -2.70 -8.51 6.99
C GLN A 164 -2.21 -8.57 8.46
N LYS A 165 -2.87 -7.80 9.32
CA LYS A 165 -2.66 -7.81 10.78
C LYS A 165 -2.73 -9.24 11.32
N ASP A 166 -1.82 -9.57 12.23
CA ASP A 166 -1.75 -10.86 12.94
C ASP A 166 -1.50 -12.08 12.04
N SER A 167 -1.04 -11.86 10.79
CA SER A 167 -0.67 -12.94 9.89
C SER A 167 0.48 -13.79 10.45
N LYS A 168 0.29 -15.09 10.47
CA LYS A 168 1.32 -16.07 10.87
C LYS A 168 2.39 -16.29 9.81
N LEU A 169 2.16 -15.77 8.60
CA LEU A 169 3.08 -15.89 7.45
C LEU A 169 4.20 -14.84 7.47
N SER A 170 4.15 -13.90 8.41
CA SER A 170 5.15 -12.86 8.56
C SER A 170 5.68 -12.76 9.98
N LYS A 171 6.98 -12.48 10.11
CA LYS A 171 7.62 -12.17 11.40
C LYS A 171 7.28 -10.76 11.91
N VAL A 172 6.82 -9.89 11.05
CA VAL A 172 6.44 -8.50 11.39
C VAL A 172 4.94 -8.39 11.31
N ASN A 173 4.29 -8.08 12.43
CA ASN A 173 2.87 -7.74 12.42
C ASN A 173 2.68 -6.39 11.73
N SER A 174 1.90 -6.37 10.66
CA SER A 174 1.65 -5.16 9.87
C SER A 174 0.67 -4.21 10.54
N TYR A 175 -0.17 -4.70 11.46
CA TYR A 175 -1.35 -3.99 12.01
C TYR A 175 -2.38 -3.54 10.96
N LEU A 176 -2.19 -3.89 9.70
CA LEU A 176 -3.08 -3.56 8.59
C LEU A 176 -4.33 -4.44 8.63
N LYS A 177 -5.50 -3.85 8.83
CA LYS A 177 -6.76 -4.60 9.00
C LYS A 177 -7.21 -5.26 7.71
N THR A 178 -7.07 -4.57 6.58
CA THR A 178 -7.64 -4.99 5.29
C THR A 178 -6.61 -4.93 4.19
N VAL A 179 -6.61 -5.93 3.33
CA VAL A 179 -5.80 -6.03 2.11
C VAL A 179 -6.69 -6.17 0.89
N MET A 180 -6.23 -5.72 -0.28
CA MET A 180 -6.96 -5.92 -1.53
C MET A 180 -6.74 -7.35 -2.04
N ASP A 181 -7.81 -8.10 -2.27
CA ASP A 181 -7.74 -9.49 -2.73
C ASP A 181 -7.56 -9.60 -4.25
N PHE A 182 -6.33 -9.40 -4.69
CA PHE A 182 -5.97 -9.61 -6.10
C PHE A 182 -5.95 -11.07 -6.52
N SER A 183 -5.83 -12.02 -5.57
CA SER A 183 -5.88 -13.44 -5.86
C SER A 183 -7.26 -13.84 -6.41
N PHE A 184 -8.32 -13.49 -5.69
CA PHE A 184 -9.70 -13.74 -6.14
C PHE A 184 -10.00 -13.04 -7.46
N PHE A 185 -9.62 -11.77 -7.58
CA PHE A 185 -9.76 -10.98 -8.81
C PHE A 185 -9.11 -11.66 -10.02
N ASP A 186 -7.88 -12.13 -9.86
CA ASP A 186 -7.13 -12.81 -10.93
C ASP A 186 -7.81 -14.12 -11.35
N LYS A 187 -8.18 -14.97 -10.37
CA LYS A 187 -8.85 -16.25 -10.64
C LYS A 187 -10.21 -16.06 -11.31
N LEU A 188 -10.98 -15.05 -10.88
CA LEU A 188 -12.26 -14.70 -11.50
C LEU A 188 -12.07 -14.24 -12.96
N ASN A 189 -11.07 -13.42 -13.23
CA ASN A 189 -10.80 -12.96 -14.60
C ASN A 189 -10.28 -14.07 -15.51
N GLN A 190 -9.47 -15.00 -14.97
CA GLN A 190 -9.06 -16.19 -15.71
C GLN A 190 -10.27 -17.07 -16.04
N ALA A 191 -11.12 -17.36 -15.04
CA ALA A 191 -12.34 -18.16 -15.22
C ALA A 191 -13.26 -17.64 -16.31
N LYS A 192 -13.45 -16.31 -16.39
CA LYS A 192 -14.28 -15.68 -17.42
C LYS A 192 -13.74 -15.80 -18.85
N ARG A 193 -12.45 -16.04 -19.02
CA ARG A 193 -11.80 -16.12 -20.33
C ARG A 193 -11.70 -17.57 -20.85
N GLU A 194 -11.95 -18.54 -19.99
CA GLU A 194 -11.86 -19.95 -20.32
C GLU A 194 -13.21 -20.47 -20.79
N GLU A 195 -13.22 -21.11 -21.96
CA GLU A 195 -14.45 -21.58 -22.61
C GLU A 195 -14.98 -22.90 -22.03
N THR A 196 -14.12 -23.66 -21.34
CA THR A 196 -14.48 -24.99 -20.83
C THR A 196 -14.11 -25.12 -19.36
N ASP A 197 -15.00 -25.77 -18.60
CA ASP A 197 -14.72 -26.19 -17.24
C ASP A 197 -13.88 -27.47 -17.24
N GLY A 198 -12.96 -27.54 -16.28
CA GLY A 198 -12.13 -28.69 -16.00
C GLY A 198 -11.67 -28.64 -14.55
N TRP A 199 -10.77 -29.55 -14.16
CA TRP A 199 -10.27 -29.63 -12.79
C TRP A 199 -9.58 -28.33 -12.34
N TRP A 200 -8.98 -27.57 -13.27
CA TRP A 200 -8.13 -26.41 -12.99
C TRP A 200 -8.48 -25.18 -13.84
N ASN A 201 -9.57 -25.23 -14.59
CA ASN A 201 -9.99 -24.13 -15.46
C ASN A 201 -11.48 -23.81 -15.29
N GLY A 202 -11.95 -22.78 -15.98
CA GLY A 202 -13.29 -22.25 -15.84
C GLY A 202 -13.56 -21.78 -14.41
N PHE A 203 -14.79 -21.88 -13.94
CA PHE A 203 -15.18 -21.46 -12.60
C PHE A 203 -14.51 -22.23 -11.46
N ASN A 204 -13.93 -23.39 -11.73
CA ASN A 204 -13.14 -24.12 -10.73
C ASN A 204 -11.90 -23.35 -10.25
N ARG A 205 -11.41 -22.37 -11.04
CA ARG A 205 -10.32 -21.46 -10.59
C ARG A 205 -10.65 -20.64 -9.38
N ILE A 206 -11.93 -20.33 -9.16
CA ILE A 206 -12.38 -19.57 -7.98
C ILE A 206 -12.04 -20.34 -6.71
N TYR A 207 -12.22 -21.67 -6.72
CA TYR A 207 -11.87 -22.51 -5.58
C TYR A 207 -10.38 -22.50 -5.27
N ASN A 208 -9.52 -22.23 -6.26
CA ASN A 208 -8.07 -22.09 -6.05
C ASN A 208 -7.72 -20.83 -5.22
N SER A 209 -8.60 -19.85 -5.12
CA SER A 209 -8.46 -18.74 -4.19
C SER A 209 -9.15 -19.04 -2.86
N LEU A 210 -10.43 -19.42 -2.90
CA LEU A 210 -11.25 -19.63 -1.70
C LEU A 210 -10.71 -20.73 -0.77
N CYS A 211 -10.06 -21.78 -1.31
CA CYS A 211 -9.49 -22.83 -0.47
C CYS A 211 -8.33 -22.35 0.41
N TYR A 212 -7.82 -21.15 0.18
CA TYR A 212 -6.76 -20.53 0.98
C TYR A 212 -7.27 -19.42 1.93
N ASP A 213 -8.59 -19.22 2.05
CA ASP A 213 -9.16 -18.20 2.93
C ASP A 213 -8.72 -18.35 4.39
N TYR A 214 -8.40 -19.56 4.82
CA TYR A 214 -7.86 -19.84 6.16
C TYR A 214 -6.50 -19.18 6.45
N LEU A 215 -5.80 -18.68 5.42
CA LEU A 215 -4.53 -17.96 5.57
C LEU A 215 -4.75 -16.51 6.05
N TYR A 216 -5.94 -15.96 5.80
CA TYR A 216 -6.27 -14.61 6.21
C TYR A 216 -6.70 -14.62 7.68
N PRO A 217 -6.06 -13.83 8.55
CA PRO A 217 -6.52 -13.65 9.92
C PRO A 217 -7.91 -13.00 9.94
N ASN A 218 -8.79 -13.52 10.79
CA ASN A 218 -10.14 -12.98 11.03
C ASN A 218 -10.10 -11.76 11.95
#